data_3e197a7cdfa6df5c25f2845d26e952c5
#
_entry.id   3e197a7cdfa6df5c25f2845d26e952c5
#
_cell.length_a   1.000
_cell.length_b   1.000
_cell.length_c   1.000
_cell.angle_alpha   90.00
_cell.angle_beta   90.00
_cell.angle_gamma   90.00
#
_symmetry.space_group_name_H-M   'P 1'
#
loop_
_entity.id
_entity.type
_entity.pdbx_description
1 polymer ?
#
loop_
_entity_poly.entity_id
_entity_poly.type
_entity_poly.pdbx_seq_one_letter_code
_entity_poly.pdbx_strand_id
1 'polypeptide(L)'
;MLSNRRTGMDFWAISRERMGGTFAPQLKAAADSGIRLALWTAPTMTTGFADWREYAELLLKYHREYGFDLFKIDGVVMHTYESERNLEKILRFVREKSGGKVYFNLDTTNGQRAGYFLFLEYGNIFLENRYLCHEWSIGYHPDKTLRSLWELTRYLRPQTLQIEIPAPEQLNPALYRKINREEPVAYPYEYWAAIALFANPLLWFAPSLISAEHRAAVGKMMALHKKIRQEIFAGHVFPVGKRPGEGGLTGFLADAGYLLVFRQRGVAETAWLLDEPCMTGAWASAELLSGKGTAQKENGAWQVKMPEQGSYALFCLK
;
A
#
# COMPACT_ATOMS: atom_id res chain seq x y z
N MET A 1 10.34 17.96 6.99
CA MET A 1 9.62 17.08 7.94
C MET A 1 9.10 17.96 9.05
N LEU A 2 7.80 18.10 9.17
CA LEU A 2 7.16 18.89 10.21
C LEU A 2 7.03 18.00 11.44
N SER A 3 7.69 18.33 12.53
CA SER A 3 7.64 17.52 13.74
C SER A 3 6.29 17.74 14.46
N ASN A 4 5.59 16.68 14.74
CA ASN A 4 4.20 16.62 15.18
C ASN A 4 3.96 16.82 16.68
N ARG A 5 4.86 17.44 17.43
CA ARG A 5 4.77 17.54 18.88
C ARG A 5 4.45 18.93 19.43
N ARG A 6 4.11 19.88 18.59
CA ARG A 6 3.74 21.22 19.02
C ARG A 6 2.26 21.44 18.85
N THR A 7 1.66 22.11 19.80
CA THR A 7 0.27 22.54 19.81
C THR A 7 0.13 23.91 19.15
N GLY A 8 -0.91 24.06 18.32
CA GLY A 8 -1.25 25.33 17.68
C GLY A 8 -1.07 25.34 16.17
N MET A 9 -1.82 26.21 15.50
CA MET A 9 -1.89 26.30 14.03
C MET A 9 -0.60 26.83 13.40
N ASP A 10 0.19 27.61 14.13
CA ASP A 10 1.49 28.13 13.66
C ASP A 10 2.51 27.03 13.38
N PHE A 11 2.33 25.87 14.02
CA PHE A 11 3.18 24.71 13.78
C PHE A 11 3.10 24.21 12.32
N TRP A 12 1.96 24.34 11.69
CA TRP A 12 1.73 23.94 10.29
C TRP A 12 2.01 25.05 9.29
N ALA A 13 2.55 26.19 9.75
CA ALA A 13 3.04 27.22 8.85
C ALA A 13 4.24 26.71 8.04
N ILE A 14 4.34 27.17 6.80
CA ILE A 14 5.45 26.79 5.93
C ILE A 14 6.75 27.37 6.51
N SER A 15 7.74 26.52 6.77
CA SER A 15 9.02 26.96 7.33
C SER A 15 9.71 28.00 6.42
N ARG A 16 9.96 29.18 6.97
CA ARG A 16 10.73 30.22 6.24
C ARG A 16 12.17 29.81 6.03
N GLU A 17 12.78 29.18 7.03
CA GLU A 17 14.17 28.73 6.98
C GLU A 17 14.41 27.63 5.94
N ARG A 18 13.53 26.60 5.91
CA ARG A 18 13.70 25.41 5.06
C ARG A 18 13.04 25.54 3.70
N MET A 19 11.97 26.32 3.59
CA MET A 19 11.09 26.35 2.42
C MET A 19 10.91 27.78 1.87
N GLY A 20 11.56 28.79 2.44
CA GLY A 20 11.35 30.18 2.04
C GLY A 20 9.93 30.71 2.32
N GLY A 21 9.14 30.01 3.15
CA GLY A 21 7.76 30.37 3.46
C GLY A 21 6.74 30.03 2.37
N THR A 22 7.12 29.23 1.36
CA THR A 22 6.25 28.86 0.23
C THR A 22 6.57 27.46 -0.30
N PHE A 23 5.60 26.80 -0.94
CA PHE A 23 5.79 25.54 -1.67
C PHE A 23 6.03 25.77 -3.18
N ALA A 24 6.03 27.00 -3.66
CA ALA A 24 6.06 27.30 -5.09
C ALA A 24 7.25 26.68 -5.85
N PRO A 25 8.51 26.72 -5.34
CA PRO A 25 9.63 26.10 -6.02
C PRO A 25 9.51 24.57 -6.14
N GLN A 26 9.03 23.90 -5.08
CA GLN A 26 8.87 22.45 -5.05
C GLN A 26 7.72 22.00 -5.97
N LEU A 27 6.62 22.74 -5.97
CA LEU A 27 5.48 22.50 -6.86
C LEU A 27 5.88 22.66 -8.33
N LYS A 28 6.67 23.70 -8.65
CA LYS A 28 7.19 23.87 -9.99
C LYS A 28 8.08 22.71 -10.42
N ALA A 29 9.05 22.31 -9.60
CA ALA A 29 9.96 21.20 -9.90
C ALA A 29 9.19 19.88 -10.08
N ALA A 30 8.17 19.64 -9.26
CA ALA A 30 7.31 18.46 -9.38
C ALA A 30 6.49 18.48 -10.68
N ALA A 31 5.89 19.63 -11.02
CA ALA A 31 5.11 19.78 -12.25
C ALA A 31 5.99 19.60 -13.49
N ASP A 32 7.19 20.17 -13.52
CA ASP A 32 8.18 20.01 -14.59
C ASP A 32 8.57 18.52 -14.78
N SER A 33 8.47 17.72 -13.71
CA SER A 33 8.74 16.27 -13.70
C SER A 33 7.49 15.39 -13.90
N GLY A 34 6.31 15.99 -14.13
CA GLY A 34 5.05 15.25 -14.25
C GLY A 34 4.58 14.59 -12.93
N ILE A 35 5.01 15.12 -11.77
CA ILE A 35 4.70 14.59 -10.44
C ILE A 35 3.76 15.56 -9.71
N ARG A 36 2.77 15.02 -9.00
CA ARG A 36 1.96 15.78 -8.05
C ARG A 36 2.49 15.59 -6.64
N LEU A 37 2.58 16.68 -5.88
CA LEU A 37 2.97 16.62 -4.48
C LEU A 37 1.76 16.41 -3.57
N ALA A 38 2.00 15.73 -2.46
CA ALA A 38 1.07 15.56 -1.36
C ALA A 38 1.68 16.07 -0.05
N LEU A 39 0.85 16.39 0.92
CA LEU A 39 1.31 16.80 2.25
C LEU A 39 1.06 15.71 3.28
N TRP A 40 2.09 15.44 4.08
CA TRP A 40 1.98 14.68 5.31
C TRP A 40 1.59 15.63 6.44
N THR A 41 0.55 15.30 7.17
CA THR A 41 0.05 16.09 8.31
C THR A 41 -0.46 15.20 9.43
N ALA A 42 -0.59 15.76 10.64
CA ALA A 42 -1.25 15.11 11.76
C ALA A 42 -2.03 16.15 12.56
N PRO A 43 -3.33 15.93 12.85
CA PRO A 43 -4.08 16.82 13.73
C PRO A 43 -3.58 16.71 15.18
N THR A 44 -3.89 17.71 16.01
CA THR A 44 -3.52 17.74 17.42
C THR A 44 -4.33 16.72 18.21
N MET A 45 -3.67 15.72 18.80
CA MET A 45 -4.33 14.63 19.52
C MET A 45 -4.71 14.95 20.95
N THR A 46 -4.01 15.90 21.59
CA THR A 46 -4.14 16.16 23.04
C THR A 46 -5.53 16.62 23.49
N THR A 47 -6.32 17.15 22.57
CA THR A 47 -7.66 17.69 22.83
C THR A 47 -8.78 16.82 22.21
N GLY A 48 -8.48 15.61 21.78
CA GLY A 48 -9.44 14.79 21.02
C GLY A 48 -9.91 15.46 19.74
N PHE A 49 -9.02 16.24 19.11
CA PHE A 49 -9.29 17.04 17.88
C PHE A 49 -10.40 18.07 18.07
N ALA A 50 -10.51 18.69 19.23
CA ALA A 50 -11.51 19.75 19.48
C ALA A 50 -11.33 20.95 18.54
N ASP A 51 -10.11 21.21 18.08
CA ASP A 51 -9.73 22.18 17.06
C ASP A 51 -9.95 21.71 15.61
N TRP A 52 -10.77 20.68 15.41
CA TRP A 52 -11.03 20.04 14.12
C TRP A 52 -11.34 21.02 12.99
N ARG A 53 -12.08 22.10 13.30
CA ARG A 53 -12.49 23.09 12.30
C ARG A 53 -11.30 23.91 11.78
N GLU A 54 -10.46 24.38 12.67
CA GLU A 54 -9.26 25.15 12.33
C GLU A 54 -8.31 24.32 11.49
N TYR A 55 -8.10 23.06 11.88
CA TYR A 55 -7.27 22.14 11.13
C TYR A 55 -7.83 21.83 9.74
N ALA A 56 -9.13 21.61 9.62
CA ALA A 56 -9.78 21.39 8.33
C ALA A 56 -9.67 22.62 7.41
N GLU A 57 -9.84 23.84 7.94
CA GLU A 57 -9.65 25.08 7.16
C GLU A 57 -8.19 25.26 6.73
N LEU A 58 -7.22 24.85 7.54
CA LEU A 58 -5.81 24.85 7.13
C LEU A 58 -5.56 23.92 5.93
N LEU A 59 -6.10 22.70 5.92
CA LEU A 59 -5.97 21.78 4.79
C LEU A 59 -6.62 22.37 3.53
N LEU A 60 -7.80 22.99 3.68
CA LEU A 60 -8.46 23.70 2.57
C LEU A 60 -7.67 24.90 2.08
N LYS A 61 -7.02 25.65 2.97
CA LYS A 61 -6.12 26.72 2.58
C LYS A 61 -5.00 26.19 1.69
N TYR A 62 -4.32 25.12 2.10
CA TYR A 62 -3.26 24.52 1.29
C TYR A 62 -3.76 23.95 -0.04
N HIS A 63 -4.97 23.40 -0.06
CA HIS A 63 -5.62 22.99 -1.30
C HIS A 63 -5.84 24.18 -2.26
N ARG A 64 -6.39 25.28 -1.76
CA ARG A 64 -6.73 26.47 -2.57
C ARG A 64 -5.50 27.25 -3.05
N GLU A 65 -4.50 27.42 -2.17
CA GLU A 65 -3.31 28.22 -2.46
C GLU A 65 -2.27 27.46 -3.28
N TYR A 66 -2.12 26.16 -3.06
CA TYR A 66 -1.04 25.34 -3.63
C TYR A 66 -1.52 24.15 -4.45
N GLY A 67 -2.80 23.88 -4.51
CA GLY A 67 -3.36 22.78 -5.30
C GLY A 67 -3.13 21.38 -4.71
N PHE A 68 -2.79 21.26 -3.41
CA PHE A 68 -2.68 19.95 -2.79
C PHE A 68 -4.05 19.26 -2.75
N ASP A 69 -4.12 18.08 -3.34
CA ASP A 69 -5.35 17.26 -3.39
C ASP A 69 -5.21 15.94 -2.62
N LEU A 70 -4.04 15.64 -2.06
CA LEU A 70 -3.80 14.48 -1.23
C LEU A 70 -3.09 14.87 0.07
N PHE A 71 -3.70 14.50 1.21
CA PHE A 71 -3.13 14.66 2.54
C PHE A 71 -2.96 13.30 3.21
N LYS A 72 -1.72 12.97 3.59
CA LYS A 72 -1.46 11.81 4.43
C LYS A 72 -1.69 12.18 5.89
N ILE A 73 -2.65 11.52 6.53
CA ILE A 73 -2.95 11.70 7.95
C ILE A 73 -2.27 10.57 8.73
N ASP A 74 -1.30 10.97 9.54
CA ASP A 74 -0.47 10.06 10.33
C ASP A 74 -0.46 10.48 11.81
N GLY A 75 0.03 9.61 12.68
CA GLY A 75 0.19 9.89 14.11
C GLY A 75 -1.10 10.03 14.89
N VAL A 76 -2.25 9.72 14.33
CA VAL A 76 -3.56 9.89 14.96
C VAL A 76 -3.96 8.65 15.74
N VAL A 77 -4.30 8.83 17.01
CA VAL A 77 -4.89 7.78 17.85
C VAL A 77 -6.24 8.27 18.35
N MET A 78 -7.28 7.50 18.09
CA MET A 78 -8.64 7.79 18.51
C MET A 78 -8.93 7.02 19.81
N HIS A 79 -8.86 7.70 20.95
CA HIS A 79 -9.09 7.07 22.25
C HIS A 79 -10.54 7.13 22.71
N THR A 80 -11.34 8.04 22.13
CA THR A 80 -12.71 8.29 22.52
C THR A 80 -13.61 8.41 21.31
N TYR A 81 -14.90 8.16 21.50
CA TYR A 81 -15.91 8.40 20.47
C TYR A 81 -15.90 9.85 19.96
N GLU A 82 -15.67 10.81 20.85
CA GLU A 82 -15.57 12.22 20.45
C GLU A 82 -14.41 12.48 19.52
N SER A 83 -13.23 11.90 19.79
CA SER A 83 -12.07 12.03 18.89
C SER A 83 -12.32 11.41 17.52
N GLU A 84 -13.00 10.26 17.46
CA GLU A 84 -13.42 9.65 16.20
C GLU A 84 -14.35 10.56 15.42
N ARG A 85 -15.39 11.11 16.09
CA ARG A 85 -16.34 12.04 15.47
C ARG A 85 -15.68 13.33 14.98
N ASN A 86 -14.73 13.86 15.73
CA ASN A 86 -14.00 15.06 15.32
C ASN A 86 -13.09 14.79 14.12
N LEU A 87 -12.42 13.63 14.07
CA LEU A 87 -11.66 13.24 12.90
C LEU A 87 -12.56 13.09 11.66
N GLU A 88 -13.70 12.41 11.79
CA GLU A 88 -14.69 12.31 10.72
C GLU A 88 -15.12 13.70 10.21
N LYS A 89 -15.38 14.65 11.12
CA LYS A 89 -15.72 16.04 10.74
C LYS A 89 -14.63 16.70 9.90
N ILE A 90 -13.34 16.49 10.24
CA ILE A 90 -12.21 17.00 9.44
C ILE A 90 -12.31 16.45 8.03
N LEU A 91 -12.34 15.12 7.89
CA LEU A 91 -12.31 14.44 6.60
C LEU A 91 -13.49 14.84 5.71
N ARG A 92 -14.70 14.77 6.27
CA ARG A 92 -15.94 15.13 5.58
C ARG A 92 -15.95 16.58 5.16
N PHE A 93 -15.67 17.51 6.09
CA PHE A 93 -15.69 18.93 5.80
C PHE A 93 -14.73 19.32 4.69
N VAL A 94 -13.49 18.82 4.74
CA VAL A 94 -12.48 19.10 3.70
C VAL A 94 -12.92 18.54 2.35
N ARG A 95 -13.46 17.32 2.33
CA ARG A 95 -13.93 16.70 1.09
C ARG A 95 -15.10 17.46 0.48
N GLU A 96 -16.10 17.82 1.29
CA GLU A 96 -17.25 18.60 0.82
C GLU A 96 -16.84 19.98 0.30
N LYS A 97 -16.04 20.73 1.08
CA LYS A 97 -15.61 22.09 0.73
C LYS A 97 -14.62 22.16 -0.43
N SER A 98 -13.93 21.06 -0.74
CA SER A 98 -13.12 20.94 -1.93
C SER A 98 -13.89 20.47 -3.17
N GLY A 99 -15.21 20.26 -3.05
CA GLY A 99 -16.01 19.69 -4.14
C GLY A 99 -15.61 18.26 -4.49
N GLY A 100 -15.19 17.46 -3.50
CA GLY A 100 -14.74 16.07 -3.68
C GLY A 100 -13.33 15.92 -4.25
N LYS A 101 -12.58 17.01 -4.41
CA LYS A 101 -11.23 16.97 -5.04
C LYS A 101 -10.14 16.49 -4.08
N VAL A 102 -10.29 16.74 -2.79
CA VAL A 102 -9.31 16.31 -1.78
C VAL A 102 -9.56 14.88 -1.36
N TYR A 103 -8.48 14.11 -1.30
CA TYR A 103 -8.43 12.73 -0.81
C TYR A 103 -7.46 12.63 0.37
N PHE A 104 -7.64 11.58 1.17
CA PHE A 104 -6.77 11.30 2.30
C PHE A 104 -6.05 9.98 2.12
N ASN A 105 -4.84 9.91 2.66
CA ASN A 105 -4.12 8.68 2.88
C ASN A 105 -4.01 8.49 4.39
N LEU A 106 -4.67 7.45 4.91
CA LEU A 106 -4.83 7.18 6.33
C LEU A 106 -3.86 6.08 6.75
N ASP A 107 -2.86 6.44 7.55
CA ASP A 107 -1.78 5.54 7.97
C ASP A 107 -2.18 4.74 9.21
N THR A 108 -2.44 3.43 9.04
CA THR A 108 -2.85 2.54 10.14
C THR A 108 -1.71 2.13 11.05
N THR A 109 -0.46 2.40 10.70
CA THR A 109 0.74 2.01 11.47
C THR A 109 0.65 0.55 11.96
N ASN A 110 0.76 -0.40 11.03
CA ASN A 110 0.71 -1.82 11.35
C ASN A 110 -0.59 -2.25 12.07
N GLY A 111 -1.72 -1.67 11.70
CA GLY A 111 -3.02 -2.00 12.28
C GLY A 111 -3.30 -1.39 13.66
N GLN A 112 -2.41 -0.56 14.19
CA GLN A 112 -2.63 0.10 15.50
C GLN A 112 -3.74 1.15 15.45
N ARG A 113 -4.13 1.60 14.26
CA ARG A 113 -5.18 2.60 14.02
C ARG A 113 -6.31 2.00 13.20
N ALA A 114 -6.84 0.88 13.66
CA ALA A 114 -7.90 0.15 12.96
C ALA A 114 -9.16 0.99 12.70
N GLY A 115 -9.44 1.99 13.51
CA GLY A 115 -10.56 2.92 13.30
C GLY A 115 -10.53 3.64 11.93
N TYR A 116 -9.39 3.77 11.29
CA TYR A 116 -9.31 4.34 9.95
C TYR A 116 -10.06 3.54 8.87
N PHE A 117 -10.30 2.25 9.09
CA PHE A 117 -11.12 1.46 8.17
C PHE A 117 -12.58 1.93 8.08
N LEU A 118 -13.05 2.71 9.05
CA LEU A 118 -14.37 3.36 9.01
C LEU A 118 -14.43 4.54 8.03
N PHE A 119 -13.28 5.02 7.56
CA PHE A 119 -13.16 6.25 6.76
C PHE A 119 -12.71 6.01 5.30
N LEU A 120 -12.89 4.78 4.80
CA LEU A 120 -12.53 4.41 3.41
C LEU A 120 -13.19 5.28 2.33
N GLU A 121 -14.33 5.86 2.62
CA GLU A 121 -15.02 6.79 1.71
C GLU A 121 -14.24 8.09 1.45
N TYR A 122 -13.33 8.46 2.36
CA TYR A 122 -12.55 9.70 2.26
C TYR A 122 -11.21 9.52 1.57
N GLY A 123 -10.73 8.28 1.39
CA GLY A 123 -9.44 8.05 0.75
C GLY A 123 -8.90 6.62 0.87
N ASN A 124 -7.60 6.48 0.73
CA ASN A 124 -6.91 5.20 0.80
C ASN A 124 -6.33 4.93 2.19
N ILE A 125 -6.25 3.66 2.54
CA ILE A 125 -5.60 3.20 3.76
C ILE A 125 -4.16 2.78 3.45
N PHE A 126 -3.19 3.36 4.14
CA PHE A 126 -1.82 2.86 4.15
C PHE A 126 -1.65 1.85 5.28
N LEU A 127 -1.43 0.58 4.94
CA LEU A 127 -1.38 -0.51 5.93
C LEU A 127 -0.11 -0.46 6.78
N GLU A 128 1.02 -0.09 6.19
CA GLU A 128 2.31 -0.02 6.86
C GLU A 128 2.67 -1.33 7.59
N ASN A 129 2.83 -2.42 6.81
CA ASN A 129 2.98 -3.80 7.31
C ASN A 129 4.38 -4.08 7.84
N ARG A 130 4.73 -3.56 8.99
CA ARG A 130 6.03 -3.80 9.63
C ARG A 130 5.90 -4.65 10.88
N TYR A 131 6.93 -5.42 11.17
CA TYR A 131 7.09 -6.04 12.48
C TYR A 131 7.56 -5.01 13.49
N LEU A 132 6.87 -4.92 14.61
CA LEU A 132 7.33 -4.16 15.77
C LEU A 132 8.18 -5.09 16.64
N CYS A 133 9.46 -4.75 16.83
CA CYS A 133 10.33 -5.37 17.82
C CYS A 133 10.26 -4.56 19.12
N HIS A 134 10.65 -5.18 20.26
CA HIS A 134 10.60 -4.59 21.59
C HIS A 134 11.36 -3.26 21.73
N GLU A 135 12.25 -2.95 20.81
CA GLU A 135 13.10 -1.75 20.83
C GLU A 135 12.65 -0.69 19.79
N TRP A 136 11.38 -0.68 19.38
CA TRP A 136 10.87 0.19 18.31
C TRP A 136 11.55 -0.01 16.94
N SER A 137 12.28 -1.08 16.81
CA SER A 137 12.92 -1.46 15.56
C SER A 137 11.86 -1.91 14.58
N ILE A 138 11.87 -1.33 13.40
CA ILE A 138 10.85 -1.52 12.40
C ILE A 138 11.44 -2.35 11.27
N GLY A 139 10.84 -3.51 11.02
CA GLY A 139 11.22 -4.39 9.93
C GLY A 139 10.06 -4.68 9.00
N TYR A 140 10.24 -4.47 7.69
CA TYR A 140 9.31 -4.92 6.66
C TYR A 140 9.69 -6.33 6.21
N HIS A 141 8.70 -7.17 5.96
CA HIS A 141 8.93 -8.52 5.46
C HIS A 141 7.81 -8.90 4.49
N PRO A 142 8.14 -9.50 3.32
CA PRO A 142 7.15 -9.76 2.28
C PRO A 142 6.04 -10.70 2.75
N ASP A 143 6.35 -11.68 3.59
CA ASP A 143 5.35 -12.62 4.11
C ASP A 143 4.27 -11.92 4.93
N LYS A 144 4.65 -10.92 5.74
CA LYS A 144 3.69 -10.14 6.52
C LYS A 144 2.82 -9.27 5.61
N THR A 145 3.46 -8.58 4.67
CA THR A 145 2.76 -7.72 3.72
C THR A 145 1.78 -8.52 2.87
N LEU A 146 2.22 -9.67 2.32
CA LEU A 146 1.37 -10.56 1.55
C LEU A 146 0.20 -11.09 2.38
N ARG A 147 0.46 -11.53 3.62
CA ARG A 147 -0.57 -12.04 4.52
C ARG A 147 -1.61 -10.99 4.86
N SER A 148 -1.18 -9.79 5.25
CA SER A 148 -2.10 -8.70 5.60
C SER A 148 -2.98 -8.31 4.41
N LEU A 149 -2.40 -8.20 3.22
CA LEU A 149 -3.16 -7.88 2.01
C LEU A 149 -4.16 -9.00 1.67
N TRP A 150 -3.72 -10.27 1.73
CA TRP A 150 -4.58 -11.42 1.42
C TRP A 150 -5.76 -11.53 2.38
N GLU A 151 -5.52 -11.37 3.68
CA GLU A 151 -6.57 -11.40 4.71
C GLU A 151 -7.58 -10.26 4.53
N LEU A 152 -7.12 -9.05 4.28
CA LEU A 152 -7.98 -7.89 4.11
C LEU A 152 -8.76 -7.91 2.79
N THR A 153 -8.20 -8.48 1.73
CA THR A 153 -8.88 -8.60 0.43
C THR A 153 -10.16 -9.44 0.49
N ARG A 154 -10.36 -10.23 1.54
CA ARG A 154 -11.62 -10.92 1.81
C ARG A 154 -12.78 -9.99 2.18
N TYR A 155 -12.48 -8.77 2.62
CA TYR A 155 -13.45 -7.82 3.17
C TYR A 155 -13.40 -6.46 2.48
N LEU A 156 -12.26 -6.10 1.92
CA LEU A 156 -11.98 -4.80 1.34
C LEU A 156 -11.44 -4.94 -0.07
N ARG A 157 -11.73 -3.97 -0.90
CA ARG A 157 -11.12 -3.87 -2.23
C ARG A 157 -9.63 -3.52 -2.06
N PRO A 158 -8.68 -4.36 -2.52
CA PRO A 158 -7.25 -4.07 -2.36
C PRO A 158 -6.83 -2.77 -3.06
N GLN A 159 -7.57 -2.30 -4.05
CA GLN A 159 -7.36 -1.03 -4.72
C GLN A 159 -7.48 0.19 -3.78
N THR A 160 -8.14 0.04 -2.63
CA THR A 160 -8.22 1.08 -1.57
C THR A 160 -7.11 0.98 -0.54
N LEU A 161 -6.27 -0.06 -0.64
CA LEU A 161 -5.17 -0.33 0.27
C LEU A 161 -3.84 0.09 -0.37
N GLN A 162 -3.10 0.96 0.29
CA GLN A 162 -1.76 1.33 -0.14
C GLN A 162 -0.75 0.40 0.52
N ILE A 163 0.10 -0.22 -0.30
CA ILE A 163 1.05 -1.26 0.10
C ILE A 163 2.46 -0.78 -0.17
N GLU A 164 3.28 -0.80 0.87
CA GLU A 164 4.69 -0.40 0.80
C GLU A 164 5.53 -1.40 0.01
N ILE A 165 6.41 -0.87 -0.81
CA ILE A 165 7.50 -1.59 -1.48
C ILE A 165 8.78 -1.00 -0.89
N PRO A 166 9.41 -1.64 0.12
CA PRO A 166 10.64 -1.15 0.73
C PRO A 166 11.85 -1.46 -0.14
N ALA A 167 13.00 -0.88 0.20
CA ALA A 167 14.29 -1.28 -0.32
C ALA A 167 14.92 -2.33 0.63
N PRO A 168 14.97 -3.61 0.27
CA PRO A 168 15.48 -4.66 1.16
C PRO A 168 16.90 -4.38 1.68
N GLU A 169 17.75 -3.79 0.85
CA GLU A 169 19.14 -3.44 1.22
C GLU A 169 19.24 -2.30 2.26
N GLN A 170 18.17 -1.56 2.49
CA GLN A 170 18.12 -0.51 3.51
C GLN A 170 17.55 -1.01 4.85
N LEU A 171 17.12 -2.26 4.90
CA LEU A 171 16.58 -2.88 6.11
C LEU A 171 17.71 -3.50 6.93
N ASN A 172 17.64 -3.36 8.26
CA ASN A 172 18.66 -3.88 9.16
C ASN A 172 18.53 -5.40 9.34
N PRO A 173 19.47 -6.24 8.83
CA PRO A 173 19.36 -7.69 8.91
C PRO A 173 19.31 -8.24 10.35
N ALA A 174 19.95 -7.57 11.31
CA ALA A 174 19.96 -8.00 12.70
C ALA A 174 18.58 -8.06 13.33
N LEU A 175 17.62 -7.25 12.84
CA LEU A 175 16.25 -7.26 13.36
C LEU A 175 15.53 -8.55 13.03
N TYR A 176 15.73 -9.09 11.84
CA TYR A 176 15.06 -10.32 11.36
C TYR A 176 15.58 -11.54 12.09
N ARG A 177 16.88 -11.58 12.38
CA ARG A 177 17.48 -12.64 13.22
C ARG A 177 16.89 -12.67 14.63
N LYS A 178 16.63 -11.50 15.24
CA LYS A 178 16.01 -11.40 16.58
C LYS A 178 14.59 -11.98 16.60
N ILE A 179 13.84 -11.88 15.52
CA ILE A 179 12.46 -12.40 15.43
C ILE A 179 12.39 -13.76 14.72
N ASN A 180 13.52 -14.40 14.51
CA ASN A 180 13.63 -15.69 13.80
C ASN A 180 12.94 -15.66 12.42
N ARG A 181 13.24 -14.64 11.62
CA ARG A 181 12.76 -14.48 10.25
C ARG A 181 13.94 -14.42 9.29
N GLU A 182 13.71 -14.90 8.08
CA GLU A 182 14.65 -14.76 6.98
C GLU A 182 14.86 -13.28 6.63
N GLU A 183 16.07 -12.95 6.21
CA GLU A 183 16.40 -11.57 5.83
C GLU A 183 15.66 -11.18 4.56
N PRO A 184 15.12 -9.95 4.47
CA PRO A 184 14.34 -9.49 3.32
C PRO A 184 15.07 -9.54 1.98
N VAL A 185 16.40 -9.41 1.99
CA VAL A 185 17.26 -9.51 0.80
C VAL A 185 17.25 -10.90 0.15
N ALA A 186 16.76 -11.92 0.84
CA ALA A 186 16.58 -13.26 0.29
C ALA A 186 15.47 -13.34 -0.77
N TYR A 187 14.59 -12.34 -0.83
CA TYR A 187 13.53 -12.24 -1.84
C TYR A 187 13.95 -11.34 -3.00
N PRO A 188 13.67 -11.71 -4.26
CA PRO A 188 13.88 -10.83 -5.40
C PRO A 188 13.12 -9.51 -5.27
N TYR A 189 13.64 -8.43 -5.81
CA TYR A 189 12.99 -7.12 -5.80
C TYR A 189 11.59 -7.14 -6.44
N GLU A 190 11.44 -7.90 -7.53
CA GLU A 190 10.17 -8.07 -8.22
C GLU A 190 9.12 -8.76 -7.34
N TYR A 191 9.52 -9.65 -6.43
CA TYR A 191 8.59 -10.30 -5.50
C TYR A 191 7.92 -9.29 -4.58
N TRP A 192 8.71 -8.36 -4.02
CA TRP A 192 8.18 -7.28 -3.20
C TRP A 192 7.18 -6.39 -3.96
N ALA A 193 7.55 -5.99 -5.18
CA ALA A 193 6.69 -5.17 -6.00
C ALA A 193 5.44 -5.91 -6.49
N ALA A 194 5.54 -7.23 -6.72
CA ALA A 194 4.42 -8.06 -7.14
C ALA A 194 3.28 -8.09 -6.12
N ILE A 195 3.58 -8.07 -4.81
CA ILE A 195 2.55 -8.05 -3.76
C ILE A 195 1.59 -6.88 -3.94
N ALA A 196 2.09 -5.72 -4.38
CA ALA A 196 1.28 -4.51 -4.53
C ALA A 196 0.58 -4.37 -5.89
N LEU A 197 0.75 -5.33 -6.85
CA LEU A 197 0.24 -5.17 -8.22
C LEU A 197 -1.28 -5.02 -8.32
N PHE A 198 -2.04 -5.64 -7.41
CA PHE A 198 -3.51 -5.54 -7.39
C PHE A 198 -4.02 -4.56 -6.33
N ALA A 199 -3.12 -3.81 -5.72
CA ALA A 199 -3.38 -2.77 -4.73
C ALA A 199 -2.82 -1.41 -5.20
N ASN A 200 -2.67 -0.45 -4.29
CA ASN A 200 -1.98 0.81 -4.57
C ASN A 200 -0.50 0.71 -4.15
N PRO A 201 0.46 0.62 -5.07
CA PRO A 201 1.87 0.57 -4.74
C PRO A 201 2.38 1.87 -4.13
N LEU A 202 3.14 1.77 -3.04
CA LEU A 202 3.89 2.86 -2.43
C LEU A 202 5.37 2.52 -2.41
N LEU A 203 6.19 3.27 -3.17
CA LEU A 203 7.64 3.15 -3.09
C LEU A 203 8.11 3.78 -1.78
N TRP A 204 8.45 2.93 -0.80
CA TRP A 204 8.77 3.34 0.57
C TRP A 204 10.28 3.36 0.82
N PHE A 205 10.98 4.14 0.00
CA PHE A 205 12.43 4.32 0.06
C PHE A 205 12.86 5.60 -0.63
N ALA A 206 14.11 6.02 -0.40
CA ALA A 206 14.74 7.10 -1.15
C ALA A 206 15.29 6.57 -2.48
N PRO A 207 14.76 6.99 -3.65
CA PRO A 207 15.18 6.44 -4.95
C PRO A 207 16.67 6.62 -5.28
N SER A 208 17.30 7.62 -4.66
CA SER A 208 18.76 7.88 -4.80
C SER A 208 19.63 6.88 -4.05
N LEU A 209 19.07 6.12 -3.09
CA LEU A 209 19.81 5.21 -2.20
C LEU A 209 19.64 3.74 -2.57
N ILE A 210 18.93 3.42 -3.65
CA ILE A 210 18.75 2.03 -4.11
C ILE A 210 19.71 1.71 -5.26
N SER A 211 20.06 0.44 -5.38
CA SER A 211 20.90 -0.09 -6.48
C SER A 211 20.28 0.15 -7.86
N ALA A 212 21.08 0.13 -8.90
CA ALA A 212 20.59 0.21 -10.28
C ALA A 212 19.71 -0.99 -10.63
N GLU A 213 20.05 -2.18 -10.13
CA GLU A 213 19.28 -3.41 -10.30
C GLU A 213 17.89 -3.29 -9.67
N HIS A 214 17.81 -2.87 -8.39
CA HIS A 214 16.53 -2.66 -7.70
C HIS A 214 15.68 -1.63 -8.45
N ARG A 215 16.28 -0.51 -8.89
CA ARG A 215 15.58 0.53 -9.65
C ARG A 215 15.00 -0.01 -10.96
N ALA A 216 15.77 -0.83 -11.69
CA ALA A 216 15.29 -1.46 -12.92
C ALA A 216 14.14 -2.45 -12.66
N ALA A 217 14.29 -3.31 -11.63
CA ALA A 217 13.28 -4.28 -11.24
C ALA A 217 11.95 -3.62 -10.84
N VAL A 218 12.00 -2.63 -9.94
CA VAL A 218 10.81 -1.87 -9.53
C VAL A 218 10.21 -1.09 -10.70
N GLY A 219 11.05 -0.48 -11.54
CA GLY A 219 10.60 0.24 -12.72
C GLY A 219 9.81 -0.65 -13.70
N LYS A 220 10.30 -1.86 -13.95
CA LYS A 220 9.60 -2.87 -14.76
C LYS A 220 8.24 -3.24 -14.16
N MET A 221 8.19 -3.47 -12.85
CA MET A 221 6.95 -3.83 -12.16
C MET A 221 5.95 -2.67 -12.15
N MET A 222 6.40 -1.44 -11.97
CA MET A 222 5.54 -0.26 -12.03
C MET A 222 5.01 0.02 -13.44
N ALA A 223 5.79 -0.26 -14.48
CA ALA A 223 5.32 -0.20 -15.87
C ALA A 223 4.22 -1.24 -16.13
N LEU A 224 4.39 -2.46 -15.64
CA LEU A 224 3.37 -3.52 -15.71
C LEU A 224 2.11 -3.11 -14.94
N HIS A 225 2.24 -2.63 -13.71
CA HIS A 225 1.11 -2.12 -12.92
C HIS A 225 0.32 -1.04 -13.67
N LYS A 226 1.01 -0.05 -14.27
CA LYS A 226 0.36 1.01 -15.05
C LYS A 226 -0.43 0.46 -16.24
N LYS A 227 0.04 -0.62 -16.87
CA LYS A 227 -0.62 -1.26 -18.01
C LYS A 227 -1.93 -1.95 -17.62
N ILE A 228 -1.95 -2.66 -16.48
CA ILE A 228 -3.09 -3.53 -16.10
C ILE A 228 -4.03 -2.89 -15.07
N ARG A 229 -3.60 -1.86 -14.35
CA ARG A 229 -4.33 -1.33 -13.18
C ARG A 229 -5.75 -0.86 -13.48
N GLN A 230 -6.00 -0.30 -14.67
CA GLN A 230 -7.33 0.23 -14.98
C GLN A 230 -8.37 -0.89 -15.03
N GLU A 231 -8.02 -2.02 -15.63
CA GLU A 231 -8.87 -3.20 -15.71
C GLU A 231 -9.09 -3.82 -14.31
N ILE A 232 -8.00 -4.00 -13.54
CA ILE A 232 -8.08 -4.54 -12.18
C ILE A 232 -8.89 -3.60 -11.26
N PHE A 233 -8.73 -2.29 -11.39
CA PHE A 233 -9.41 -1.32 -10.52
C PHE A 233 -10.89 -1.13 -10.87
N ALA A 234 -11.31 -1.47 -12.08
CA ALA A 234 -12.70 -1.45 -12.48
C ALA A 234 -13.52 -2.61 -11.89
N GLY A 235 -12.86 -3.72 -11.56
CA GLY A 235 -13.49 -4.96 -11.10
C GLY A 235 -13.23 -5.29 -9.62
N HIS A 236 -13.39 -6.58 -9.33
CA HIS A 236 -13.15 -7.16 -8.01
C HIS A 236 -11.88 -8.01 -8.01
N VAL A 237 -11.25 -8.09 -6.86
CA VAL A 237 -10.09 -8.95 -6.61
C VAL A 237 -10.44 -9.89 -5.46
N PHE A 238 -10.20 -11.18 -5.67
CA PHE A 238 -10.47 -12.24 -4.70
C PHE A 238 -9.16 -12.84 -4.22
N PRO A 239 -8.97 -13.07 -2.91
CA PRO A 239 -7.86 -13.85 -2.42
C PRO A 239 -8.16 -15.33 -2.73
N VAL A 240 -7.18 -16.03 -3.28
CA VAL A 240 -7.32 -17.45 -3.68
C VAL A 240 -6.17 -18.27 -3.11
N GLY A 241 -6.38 -19.58 -2.97
CA GLY A 241 -5.41 -20.53 -2.44
C GLY A 241 -5.30 -20.54 -0.93
N LYS A 242 -4.13 -20.97 -0.45
CA LYS A 242 -3.85 -21.06 0.99
C LYS A 242 -3.55 -19.69 1.57
N ARG A 243 -3.97 -19.50 2.81
CA ARG A 243 -3.57 -18.32 3.58
C ARG A 243 -2.04 -18.26 3.68
N PRO A 244 -1.41 -17.10 3.45
CA PRO A 244 0.04 -16.96 3.58
C PRO A 244 0.54 -17.44 4.95
N GLY A 245 1.54 -18.33 4.94
CA GLY A 245 2.10 -18.99 6.13
C GLY A 245 1.50 -20.36 6.45
N GLU A 246 0.51 -20.85 5.70
CA GLU A 246 -0.10 -22.18 5.90
C GLU A 246 0.48 -23.27 4.98
N GLY A 247 1.62 -23.01 4.36
CA GLY A 247 2.42 -24.02 3.67
C GLY A 247 2.00 -24.35 2.24
N GLY A 248 1.10 -23.57 1.63
CA GLY A 248 0.67 -23.77 0.25
C GLY A 248 0.85 -22.53 -0.64
N LEU A 249 0.47 -22.66 -1.92
CA LEU A 249 0.44 -21.53 -2.85
C LEU A 249 -0.69 -20.57 -2.46
N THR A 250 -0.43 -19.30 -2.60
CA THR A 250 -1.37 -18.22 -2.30
C THR A 250 -1.48 -17.27 -3.49
N GLY A 251 -2.58 -16.57 -3.64
CA GLY A 251 -2.72 -15.65 -4.75
C GLY A 251 -3.91 -14.71 -4.66
N PHE A 252 -4.09 -13.99 -5.75
CA PHE A 252 -5.21 -13.08 -5.99
C PHE A 252 -5.72 -13.28 -7.41
N LEU A 253 -7.03 -13.31 -7.55
CA LEU A 253 -7.71 -13.34 -8.83
C LEU A 253 -8.49 -12.04 -9.02
N ALA A 254 -8.22 -11.31 -10.09
CA ALA A 254 -9.08 -10.23 -10.55
C ALA A 254 -10.10 -10.76 -11.56
N ASP A 255 -11.36 -10.37 -11.44
CA ASP A 255 -12.44 -10.76 -12.37
C ASP A 255 -12.20 -10.26 -13.81
N ALA A 256 -11.34 -9.26 -13.98
CA ALA A 256 -10.80 -8.85 -15.28
C ALA A 256 -9.90 -9.90 -15.96
N GLY A 257 -9.70 -11.08 -15.38
CA GLY A 257 -8.90 -12.16 -15.97
C GLY A 257 -7.41 -12.08 -15.64
N TYR A 258 -7.03 -11.58 -14.47
CA TYR A 258 -5.64 -11.61 -14.01
C TYR A 258 -5.50 -12.49 -12.78
N LEU A 259 -4.57 -13.45 -12.83
CA LEU A 259 -4.23 -14.34 -11.72
C LEU A 259 -2.79 -14.08 -11.27
N LEU A 260 -2.62 -13.64 -10.03
CA LEU A 260 -1.33 -13.40 -9.39
C LEU A 260 -1.10 -14.44 -8.32
N VAL A 261 -0.05 -15.26 -8.45
CA VAL A 261 0.26 -16.37 -7.53
C VAL A 261 1.64 -16.20 -6.92
N PHE A 262 1.76 -16.59 -5.66
CA PHE A 262 3.00 -16.57 -4.90
C PHE A 262 3.29 -17.95 -4.32
N ARG A 263 4.57 -18.35 -4.39
CA ARG A 263 5.13 -19.42 -3.59
C ARG A 263 6.10 -18.82 -2.59
N GLN A 264 5.69 -18.74 -1.33
CA GLN A 264 6.55 -18.21 -0.27
C GLN A 264 7.76 -19.13 -0.04
N ARG A 265 8.83 -18.60 0.55
CA ARG A 265 9.98 -19.41 0.97
C ARG A 265 9.52 -20.37 2.09
N GLY A 266 10.09 -21.58 2.10
CA GLY A 266 9.68 -22.64 3.01
C GLY A 266 8.42 -23.39 2.60
N VAL A 267 7.69 -22.98 1.57
CA VAL A 267 6.53 -23.70 1.04
C VAL A 267 7.00 -24.88 0.18
N ALA A 268 6.66 -26.09 0.63
CA ALA A 268 6.98 -27.33 -0.10
C ALA A 268 6.10 -27.54 -1.33
N GLU A 269 4.85 -27.13 -1.29
CA GLU A 269 3.88 -27.28 -2.37
C GLU A 269 4.34 -26.53 -3.62
N THR A 270 4.44 -27.26 -4.74
CA THR A 270 4.89 -26.71 -6.03
C THR A 270 3.79 -26.52 -7.05
N ALA A 271 2.65 -27.14 -6.83
CA ALA A 271 1.51 -27.09 -7.72
C ALA A 271 0.21 -26.97 -6.90
N TRP A 272 -0.78 -26.40 -7.53
CA TRP A 272 -2.07 -26.13 -6.92
C TRP A 272 -3.16 -26.29 -7.97
N LEU A 273 -4.23 -27.02 -7.61
CA LEU A 273 -5.44 -27.12 -8.39
C LEU A 273 -6.43 -26.07 -7.89
N LEU A 274 -6.69 -25.08 -8.70
CA LEU A 274 -7.54 -23.94 -8.38
C LEU A 274 -8.93 -24.19 -8.98
N ASP A 275 -9.88 -24.57 -8.14
CA ASP A 275 -11.29 -24.84 -8.44
C ASP A 275 -12.26 -23.89 -7.73
N GLU A 276 -11.77 -22.77 -7.27
CA GLU A 276 -12.53 -21.74 -6.54
C GLU A 276 -13.74 -21.27 -7.37
N PRO A 277 -14.90 -21.02 -6.74
CA PRO A 277 -16.10 -20.57 -7.45
C PRO A 277 -15.91 -19.30 -8.27
N CYS A 278 -15.02 -18.40 -7.86
CA CYS A 278 -14.67 -17.20 -8.60
C CYS A 278 -13.88 -17.49 -9.89
N MET A 279 -13.37 -18.73 -10.08
CA MET A 279 -12.65 -19.19 -11.26
C MET A 279 -13.56 -19.81 -12.34
N THR A 280 -14.86 -19.84 -12.14
CA THR A 280 -15.83 -20.43 -13.10
C THR A 280 -16.02 -19.60 -14.36
N GLY A 281 -15.21 -18.55 -14.53
CA GLY A 281 -15.22 -17.72 -15.73
C GLY A 281 -14.86 -18.47 -17.01
N ALA A 282 -15.21 -17.87 -18.14
CA ALA A 282 -15.08 -18.42 -19.49
C ALA A 282 -13.65 -18.54 -20.01
N TRP A 283 -12.62 -18.35 -19.16
CA TRP A 283 -11.23 -18.39 -19.59
C TRP A 283 -10.80 -19.81 -19.98
N ALA A 284 -10.16 -19.93 -21.15
CA ALA A 284 -9.71 -21.19 -21.71
C ALA A 284 -8.18 -21.38 -21.68
N SER A 285 -7.43 -20.29 -21.58
CA SER A 285 -5.96 -20.30 -21.61
C SER A 285 -5.38 -19.25 -20.66
N ALA A 286 -4.09 -19.38 -20.34
CA ALA A 286 -3.34 -18.42 -19.52
C ALA A 286 -2.03 -18.05 -20.22
N GLU A 287 -1.73 -16.76 -20.21
CA GLU A 287 -0.45 -16.21 -20.68
C GLU A 287 0.34 -15.67 -19.49
N LEU A 288 1.59 -16.11 -19.33
CA LEU A 288 2.48 -15.57 -18.30
C LEU A 288 2.95 -14.17 -18.69
N LEU A 289 2.56 -13.17 -17.92
CA LEU A 289 2.97 -11.78 -18.13
C LEU A 289 4.25 -11.43 -17.38
N SER A 290 4.48 -12.03 -16.21
CA SER A 290 5.65 -11.74 -15.37
C SER A 290 5.87 -12.82 -14.32
N GLY A 291 7.12 -12.97 -13.86
CA GLY A 291 7.49 -13.97 -12.87
C GLY A 291 7.80 -15.33 -13.46
N LYS A 292 7.60 -16.40 -12.67
CA LYS A 292 7.97 -17.79 -13.04
C LYS A 292 6.90 -18.77 -12.62
N GLY A 293 6.33 -19.48 -13.57
CA GLY A 293 5.31 -20.49 -13.34
C GLY A 293 4.55 -20.85 -14.60
N THR A 294 3.65 -21.82 -14.49
CA THR A 294 2.70 -22.20 -15.56
C THR A 294 1.29 -22.29 -14.98
N ALA A 295 0.29 -21.97 -15.79
CA ALA A 295 -1.10 -22.17 -15.48
C ALA A 295 -1.79 -22.81 -16.70
N GLN A 296 -2.49 -23.93 -16.47
CA GLN A 296 -3.20 -24.67 -17.52
C GLN A 296 -4.57 -25.10 -16.98
N LYS A 297 -5.56 -25.14 -17.85
CA LYS A 297 -6.90 -25.61 -17.49
C LYS A 297 -7.01 -27.12 -17.76
N GLU A 298 -7.29 -27.90 -16.72
CA GLU A 298 -7.43 -29.35 -16.78
C GLU A 298 -8.76 -29.74 -16.10
N ASN A 299 -9.64 -30.44 -16.81
CA ASN A 299 -10.94 -30.90 -16.27
C ASN A 299 -11.80 -29.79 -15.61
N GLY A 300 -11.73 -28.58 -16.17
CA GLY A 300 -12.51 -27.43 -15.66
C GLY A 300 -11.84 -26.63 -14.56
N ALA A 301 -10.77 -27.13 -13.95
CA ALA A 301 -9.99 -26.46 -12.92
C ALA A 301 -8.66 -25.95 -13.48
N TRP A 302 -8.06 -24.97 -12.81
CA TRP A 302 -6.75 -24.42 -13.18
C TRP A 302 -5.65 -25.13 -12.39
N GLN A 303 -4.73 -25.79 -13.08
CA GLN A 303 -3.50 -26.29 -12.50
C GLN A 303 -2.43 -25.21 -12.61
N VAL A 304 -1.98 -24.69 -11.47
CA VAL A 304 -0.89 -23.69 -11.37
C VAL A 304 0.36 -24.39 -10.83
N LYS A 305 1.51 -24.23 -11.50
CA LYS A 305 2.78 -24.77 -11.04
C LYS A 305 3.78 -23.65 -10.81
N MET A 306 4.39 -23.66 -9.63
CA MET A 306 5.37 -22.68 -9.16
C MET A 306 6.64 -23.43 -8.70
N PRO A 307 7.62 -23.69 -9.58
CA PRO A 307 8.77 -24.57 -9.25
C PRO A 307 9.71 -23.94 -8.21
N GLU A 308 9.82 -22.62 -8.18
CA GLU A 308 10.79 -21.91 -7.34
C GLU A 308 10.13 -21.31 -6.08
N GLN A 309 10.79 -21.48 -4.93
CA GLN A 309 10.40 -20.79 -3.68
C GLN A 309 10.79 -19.31 -3.74
N GLY A 310 10.06 -18.46 -2.99
CA GLY A 310 10.28 -17.02 -3.00
C GLY A 310 10.01 -16.41 -4.38
N SER A 311 9.08 -16.98 -5.14
CA SER A 311 8.74 -16.56 -6.49
C SER A 311 7.27 -16.16 -6.62
N TYR A 312 6.97 -15.43 -7.67
CA TYR A 312 5.61 -15.07 -8.08
C TYR A 312 5.40 -15.37 -9.56
N ALA A 313 4.14 -15.46 -9.96
CA ALA A 313 3.72 -15.50 -11.35
C ALA A 313 2.45 -14.67 -11.53
N LEU A 314 2.43 -13.82 -12.55
CA LEU A 314 1.24 -13.09 -12.99
C LEU A 314 0.81 -13.63 -14.36
N PHE A 315 -0.41 -14.09 -14.42
CA PHE A 315 -1.04 -14.59 -15.65
C PHE A 315 -2.16 -13.66 -16.10
N CYS A 316 -2.31 -13.52 -17.43
CA CYS A 316 -3.54 -13.06 -18.06
C CYS A 316 -4.33 -14.28 -18.52
N LEU A 317 -5.53 -14.42 -18.02
CA LEU A 317 -6.48 -15.48 -18.39
C LEU A 317 -7.31 -15.03 -19.60
N LYS A 318 -7.41 -15.87 -20.63
CA LYS A 318 -8.08 -15.59 -21.91
C LYS A 318 -9.17 -16.60 -22.24
#